data_5605793ced30aee99a15a4d097d16dbd
#
_entry.id   5605793ced30aee99a15a4d097d16dbd
#
_cell.length_a   1.000
_cell.length_b   1.000
_cell.length_c   1.000
_cell.angle_alpha   90.00
_cell.angle_beta   90.00
_cell.angle_gamma   90.00
#
_symmetry.space_group_name_H-M   'P 1'
#
loop_
_entity.id
_entity.type
_entity.pdbx_description
1 polymer ?
#
loop_
_entity_poly.entity_id
_entity_poly.type
_entity_poly.pdbx_seq_one_letter_code
_entity_poly.pdbx_strand_id
1 'polypeptide(L)'
;DFRPGGTQTTTADTESYKGVKAGTSLTLQGGTFVIDAADDALHANGDVTVSDGSYDLSTGDDGVHADGILSISGGTVVVRTSYEGLEGTDVSISGGDIQVKASDDGINAAGGSDTGEAGGWRGPDSFQSGGNHTVSISDGTVVIDADGDGLDSNGSLTISGGLVLVSGPTNSGNGALDYDGSCTVTGGVLIAAGSAGMAQAPGSSSTQAVLMITYTSTQPAGTLIGLTDAKGGLTAAFSPAKAYQSVIICTPTLSQGERYTLYSGGTCSGGDISGYAASGTLSGSAELSTVTLSGVVTSVRSDGSAAGGAGGGMAPGGGGGFGGRPGR
;
A
#
# COMPACT_ATOMS: atom_id res chain seq x y z
N ASP A 1 -38.36 -51.94 13.98
CA ASP A 1 -36.90 -51.96 13.92
C ASP A 1 -36.40 -50.54 13.60
N PHE A 2 -36.00 -49.86 14.65
CA PHE A 2 -35.41 -48.51 14.57
C PHE A 2 -33.91 -48.68 14.37
N ARG A 3 -33.38 -48.33 13.18
CA ARG A 3 -31.92 -48.24 12.95
C ARG A 3 -31.47 -46.85 13.39
N PRO A 4 -30.49 -46.72 14.30
CA PRO A 4 -29.91 -45.46 14.60
C PRO A 4 -29.10 -44.97 13.38
N GLY A 5 -29.36 -43.74 12.94
CA GLY A 5 -28.60 -43.09 11.90
C GLY A 5 -27.15 -42.90 12.34
N GLY A 6 -26.23 -43.50 11.61
CA GLY A 6 -24.83 -43.19 11.75
C GLY A 6 -24.60 -41.73 11.35
N THR A 7 -24.06 -40.98 12.25
CA THR A 7 -23.47 -39.68 11.95
C THR A 7 -22.32 -39.93 10.98
N GLN A 8 -22.50 -39.61 9.71
CA GLN A 8 -21.33 -39.42 8.83
C GLN A 8 -20.60 -38.16 9.33
N THR A 9 -19.52 -38.38 10.03
CA THR A 9 -18.48 -37.38 10.15
C THR A 9 -17.90 -37.23 8.73
N THR A 10 -18.37 -36.25 7.99
CA THR A 10 -17.58 -35.72 6.88
C THR A 10 -16.32 -35.14 7.51
N THR A 11 -15.19 -35.84 7.41
CA THR A 11 -13.89 -35.20 7.55
C THR A 11 -13.87 -34.12 6.49
N ALA A 12 -13.87 -32.87 6.92
CA ALA A 12 -13.61 -31.75 6.01
C ALA A 12 -12.28 -32.08 5.29
N ASP A 13 -12.28 -31.90 3.99
CA ASP A 13 -11.09 -32.09 3.18
C ASP A 13 -10.07 -31.05 3.68
N THR A 14 -9.01 -31.50 4.30
CA THR A 14 -7.97 -30.64 4.88
C THR A 14 -6.83 -30.42 3.89
N GLU A 15 -7.07 -30.60 2.61
CA GLU A 15 -6.07 -30.32 1.59
C GLU A 15 -5.80 -28.79 1.55
N SER A 16 -4.54 -28.43 1.67
CA SER A 16 -4.06 -27.06 1.52
C SER A 16 -3.57 -26.87 0.09
N TYR A 17 -4.02 -25.81 -0.57
CA TYR A 17 -3.59 -25.45 -1.94
C TYR A 17 -2.53 -24.35 -1.93
N LYS A 18 -1.90 -24.11 -0.77
CA LYS A 18 -0.79 -23.16 -0.58
C LYS A 18 0.50 -23.72 -1.19
N GLY A 19 1.31 -22.85 -1.78
CA GLY A 19 2.55 -23.26 -2.45
C GLY A 19 3.61 -23.78 -1.46
N VAL A 20 3.91 -22.99 -0.43
CA VAL A 20 4.74 -23.37 0.71
C VAL A 20 3.98 -23.07 1.98
N LYS A 21 3.75 -24.08 2.83
CA LYS A 21 3.03 -23.92 4.10
C LYS A 21 3.86 -24.37 5.28
N ALA A 22 3.96 -23.52 6.31
CA ALA A 22 4.53 -23.85 7.60
C ALA A 22 3.49 -23.77 8.71
N GLY A 23 3.46 -24.79 9.58
CA GLY A 23 2.51 -24.85 10.72
C GLY A 23 2.86 -23.92 11.89
N THR A 24 4.04 -23.28 11.88
CA THR A 24 4.48 -22.39 12.96
C THR A 24 5.19 -21.17 12.43
N SER A 25 6.32 -21.33 11.73
CA SER A 25 7.06 -20.22 11.13
C SER A 25 7.77 -20.65 9.86
N LEU A 26 7.95 -19.72 8.94
CA LEU A 26 8.64 -19.91 7.67
C LEU A 26 9.84 -18.96 7.61
N THR A 27 11.05 -19.52 7.49
CA THR A 27 12.27 -18.72 7.33
C THR A 27 12.94 -19.05 6.01
N LEU A 28 13.10 -18.05 5.17
CA LEU A 28 13.63 -18.12 3.82
C LEU A 28 14.94 -17.31 3.76
N GLN A 29 16.07 -18.01 3.59
CA GLN A 29 17.41 -17.44 3.65
C GLN A 29 18.18 -17.56 2.32
N GLY A 30 17.48 -17.84 1.24
CA GLY A 30 18.06 -18.00 -0.10
C GLY A 30 17.27 -18.97 -0.95
N GLY A 31 17.84 -19.33 -2.10
CA GLY A 31 17.19 -20.20 -3.09
C GLY A 31 16.44 -19.42 -4.16
N THR A 32 15.91 -20.16 -5.12
CA THR A 32 15.06 -19.62 -6.19
C THR A 32 13.77 -20.41 -6.21
N PHE A 33 12.68 -19.72 -6.09
CA PHE A 33 11.33 -20.28 -6.05
C PHE A 33 10.50 -19.67 -7.16
N VAL A 34 9.80 -20.52 -7.90
CA VAL A 34 8.75 -20.12 -8.83
C VAL A 34 7.50 -20.86 -8.39
N ILE A 35 6.52 -20.15 -7.92
CA ILE A 35 5.31 -20.71 -7.29
C ILE A 35 4.09 -20.19 -8.02
N ASP A 36 3.20 -21.13 -8.40
CA ASP A 36 1.85 -20.86 -8.90
C ASP A 36 0.89 -21.68 -8.05
N ALA A 37 0.20 -21.02 -7.12
CA ALA A 37 -0.65 -21.63 -6.12
C ALA A 37 -2.12 -21.20 -6.29
N ALA A 38 -3.06 -22.06 -5.92
CA ALA A 38 -4.47 -21.71 -5.95
C ALA A 38 -4.93 -20.95 -4.69
N ASP A 39 -4.16 -21.05 -3.62
CA ASP A 39 -4.27 -20.38 -2.33
C ASP A 39 -2.94 -19.61 -2.13
N ASP A 40 -2.49 -19.26 -0.94
CA ASP A 40 -1.26 -18.46 -0.74
C ASP A 40 -0.02 -19.08 -1.37
N ALA A 41 0.86 -18.24 -1.90
CA ALA A 41 2.12 -18.75 -2.42
C ALA A 41 3.09 -19.14 -1.30
N LEU A 42 3.27 -18.28 -0.30
CA LEU A 42 4.07 -18.53 0.90
C LEU A 42 3.21 -18.28 2.15
N HIS A 43 3.07 -19.27 3.03
CA HIS A 43 2.20 -19.16 4.21
C HIS A 43 2.85 -19.72 5.47
N ALA A 44 2.65 -19.06 6.61
CA ALA A 44 2.91 -19.60 7.94
C ALA A 44 1.79 -19.27 8.92
N ASN A 45 1.40 -20.28 9.72
CA ASN A 45 0.50 -20.08 10.88
C ASN A 45 1.17 -19.31 12.05
N GLY A 46 2.17 -18.51 11.77
CA GLY A 46 2.93 -17.66 12.65
C GLY A 46 3.79 -16.75 11.80
N ASP A 47 5.05 -16.56 12.15
CA ASP A 47 5.89 -15.58 11.47
C ASP A 47 6.45 -16.08 10.13
N VAL A 48 6.56 -15.16 9.16
CA VAL A 48 7.33 -15.34 7.93
C VAL A 48 8.53 -14.40 7.92
N THR A 49 9.72 -14.96 7.67
CA THR A 49 10.95 -14.18 7.53
C THR A 49 11.63 -14.48 6.21
N VAL A 50 11.88 -13.43 5.41
CA VAL A 50 12.65 -13.50 4.16
C VAL A 50 13.91 -12.65 4.32
N SER A 51 15.09 -13.26 4.21
CA SER A 51 16.37 -12.55 4.36
C SER A 51 17.22 -12.55 3.10
N ASP A 52 16.97 -13.47 2.17
CA ASP A 52 17.67 -13.55 0.88
C ASP A 52 16.89 -14.51 -0.05
N GLY A 53 17.26 -14.61 -1.33
CA GLY A 53 16.67 -15.48 -2.31
C GLY A 53 15.91 -14.75 -3.41
N SER A 54 15.30 -15.51 -4.30
CA SER A 54 14.48 -14.99 -5.41
C SER A 54 13.16 -15.75 -5.45
N TYR A 55 12.08 -15.04 -5.35
CA TYR A 55 10.72 -15.55 -5.25
C TYR A 55 9.87 -14.94 -6.35
N ASP A 56 9.38 -15.75 -7.26
CA ASP A 56 8.48 -15.39 -8.36
C ASP A 56 7.14 -16.07 -8.09
N LEU A 57 6.16 -15.29 -7.62
CA LEU A 57 4.93 -15.77 -7.00
C LEU A 57 3.72 -15.37 -7.85
N SER A 58 2.87 -16.35 -8.15
CA SER A 58 1.53 -16.17 -8.69
C SER A 58 0.57 -16.98 -7.83
N THR A 59 -0.54 -16.39 -7.43
CA THR A 59 -1.43 -17.02 -6.46
C THR A 59 -2.88 -16.58 -6.68
N GLY A 60 -3.80 -17.41 -6.22
CA GLY A 60 -5.23 -17.10 -6.19
C GLY A 60 -5.65 -16.38 -4.91
N ASP A 61 -4.80 -16.38 -3.88
CA ASP A 61 -4.99 -15.68 -2.62
C ASP A 61 -3.77 -14.80 -2.34
N ASP A 62 -3.06 -14.92 -1.22
CA ASP A 62 -2.01 -13.97 -0.85
C ASP A 62 -0.63 -14.36 -1.39
N GLY A 63 0.15 -13.37 -1.80
CA GLY A 63 1.52 -13.59 -2.24
C GLY A 63 2.39 -14.14 -1.10
N VAL A 64 2.35 -13.49 0.05
CA VAL A 64 3.00 -13.93 1.29
C VAL A 64 2.07 -13.64 2.46
N HIS A 65 1.65 -14.69 3.18
CA HIS A 65 0.77 -14.60 4.34
C HIS A 65 1.45 -15.08 5.62
N ALA A 66 1.38 -14.28 6.67
CA ALA A 66 1.81 -14.62 8.02
C ALA A 66 0.68 -14.37 9.01
N ASP A 67 0.17 -15.43 9.71
CA ASP A 67 -0.74 -15.25 10.86
C ASP A 67 -0.08 -14.41 11.98
N GLY A 68 1.24 -14.26 11.95
CA GLY A 68 2.08 -13.47 12.82
C GLY A 68 2.76 -12.31 12.08
N ILE A 69 4.04 -12.09 12.39
CA ILE A 69 4.83 -11.00 11.81
C ILE A 69 5.42 -11.44 10.45
N LEU A 70 5.23 -10.61 9.42
CA LEU A 70 5.96 -10.72 8.17
C LEU A 70 7.19 -9.81 8.18
N SER A 71 8.38 -10.38 8.05
CA SER A 71 9.65 -9.65 8.02
C SER A 71 10.43 -9.92 6.74
N ILE A 72 10.76 -8.88 5.98
CA ILE A 72 11.60 -8.96 4.78
C ILE A 72 12.82 -8.07 4.97
N SER A 73 14.01 -8.66 4.95
CA SER A 73 15.28 -7.95 5.14
C SER A 73 16.22 -8.03 3.94
N GLY A 74 15.85 -8.78 2.90
CA GLY A 74 16.64 -8.95 1.69
C GLY A 74 15.99 -9.88 0.70
N GLY A 75 16.68 -10.16 -0.41
CA GLY A 75 16.19 -10.98 -1.51
C GLY A 75 15.33 -10.19 -2.51
N THR A 76 14.81 -10.91 -3.49
CA THR A 76 13.90 -10.39 -4.52
C THR A 76 12.57 -11.13 -4.40
N VAL A 77 11.49 -10.40 -4.14
CA VAL A 77 10.12 -10.93 -4.04
C VAL A 77 9.25 -10.27 -5.10
N VAL A 78 8.80 -11.07 -6.08
CA VAL A 78 7.93 -10.61 -7.16
C VAL A 78 6.61 -11.36 -7.06
N VAL A 79 5.58 -10.69 -6.60
CA VAL A 79 4.20 -11.16 -6.62
C VAL A 79 3.56 -10.65 -7.90
N ARG A 80 3.35 -11.58 -8.87
CA ARG A 80 2.83 -11.24 -10.20
C ARG A 80 1.32 -11.10 -10.23
N THR A 81 0.66 -11.89 -9.42
CA THR A 81 -0.79 -11.86 -9.21
C THR A 81 -1.10 -12.38 -7.82
N SER A 82 -1.98 -11.72 -7.11
CA SER A 82 -2.51 -12.15 -5.81
C SER A 82 -3.87 -11.51 -5.55
N TYR A 83 -4.55 -11.94 -4.51
CA TYR A 83 -5.62 -11.20 -3.88
C TYR A 83 -4.97 -10.09 -3.06
N GLU A 84 -4.32 -10.38 -1.93
CA GLU A 84 -3.42 -9.47 -1.25
C GLU A 84 -1.94 -9.77 -1.60
N GLY A 85 -1.11 -8.74 -1.57
CA GLY A 85 0.30 -8.90 -1.91
C GLY A 85 1.12 -9.51 -0.79
N LEU A 86 1.23 -8.78 0.30
CA LEU A 86 1.95 -9.14 1.52
C LEU A 86 1.05 -8.90 2.71
N GLU A 87 0.75 -9.94 3.49
CA GLU A 87 -0.13 -9.87 4.66
C GLU A 87 0.58 -10.34 5.94
N GLY A 88 0.22 -9.72 7.05
CA GLY A 88 0.65 -10.12 8.40
C GLY A 88 -0.01 -9.30 9.49
N THR A 89 0.13 -9.74 10.76
CA THR A 89 -0.28 -8.89 11.90
C THR A 89 0.52 -7.60 11.94
N ASP A 90 1.81 -7.69 11.64
CA ASP A 90 2.72 -6.59 11.42
C ASP A 90 3.59 -6.91 10.21
N VAL A 91 3.86 -5.91 9.36
CA VAL A 91 4.74 -6.06 8.21
C VAL A 91 5.96 -5.17 8.38
N SER A 92 7.16 -5.77 8.37
CA SER A 92 8.44 -5.09 8.51
C SER A 92 9.33 -5.33 7.29
N ILE A 93 9.68 -4.27 6.58
CA ILE A 93 10.58 -4.32 5.42
C ILE A 93 11.82 -3.47 5.73
N SER A 94 12.98 -4.13 5.80
CA SER A 94 14.27 -3.49 6.09
C SER A 94 15.30 -3.71 4.98
N GLY A 95 14.87 -4.22 3.83
CA GLY A 95 15.71 -4.45 2.65
C GLY A 95 14.98 -5.29 1.61
N GLY A 96 15.66 -5.56 0.50
CA GLY A 96 15.15 -6.37 -0.61
C GLY A 96 14.60 -5.54 -1.77
N ASP A 97 14.29 -6.25 -2.87
CA ASP A 97 13.60 -5.73 -4.05
C ASP A 97 12.23 -6.41 -4.15
N ILE A 98 11.19 -5.66 -3.86
CA ILE A 98 9.84 -6.17 -3.68
C ILE A 98 8.93 -5.54 -4.73
N GLN A 99 8.27 -6.37 -5.52
CA GLN A 99 7.31 -5.96 -6.53
C GLN A 99 6.01 -6.72 -6.30
N VAL A 100 4.93 -5.99 -6.11
CA VAL A 100 3.61 -6.56 -5.80
C VAL A 100 2.60 -6.09 -6.82
N LYS A 101 1.82 -7.05 -7.32
CA LYS A 101 0.59 -6.79 -8.05
C LYS A 101 -0.55 -7.56 -7.42
N ALA A 102 -1.48 -6.82 -6.78
CA ALA A 102 -2.62 -7.34 -6.06
C ALA A 102 -3.96 -6.88 -6.65
N SER A 103 -4.96 -7.72 -6.56
CA SER A 103 -6.35 -7.39 -6.94
C SER A 103 -7.13 -6.75 -5.79
N ASP A 104 -6.59 -6.80 -4.59
CA ASP A 104 -6.99 -6.06 -3.41
C ASP A 104 -5.76 -5.31 -2.87
N ASP A 105 -5.38 -5.45 -1.61
CA ASP A 105 -4.35 -4.63 -0.99
C ASP A 105 -2.92 -5.05 -1.37
N GLY A 106 -2.06 -4.05 -1.54
CA GLY A 106 -0.65 -4.29 -1.85
C GLY A 106 0.13 -4.84 -0.67
N ILE A 107 0.05 -4.16 0.47
CA ILE A 107 0.57 -4.60 1.77
C ILE A 107 -0.50 -4.36 2.80
N ASN A 108 -0.88 -5.41 3.55
CA ASN A 108 -1.90 -5.36 4.58
C ASN A 108 -1.34 -5.77 5.95
N ALA A 109 -1.49 -4.91 6.95
CA ALA A 109 -1.22 -5.20 8.36
C ALA A 109 -2.53 -5.13 9.15
N ALA A 110 -3.33 -6.19 9.07
CA ALA A 110 -4.67 -6.24 9.63
C ALA A 110 -4.84 -7.28 10.76
N GLY A 111 -3.96 -8.29 10.83
CA GLY A 111 -4.06 -9.36 11.82
C GLY A 111 -5.26 -10.26 11.58
N GLY A 112 -5.25 -10.98 10.48
CA GLY A 112 -6.15 -12.08 10.20
C GLY A 112 -5.49 -13.41 10.49
N SER A 113 -6.21 -14.37 11.09
CA SER A 113 -5.85 -15.77 10.98
C SER A 113 -6.74 -16.37 9.89
N ASP A 114 -6.13 -16.92 8.88
CA ASP A 114 -6.78 -17.75 7.89
C ASP A 114 -7.37 -18.99 8.57
N THR A 115 -8.54 -18.84 9.17
CA THR A 115 -9.27 -19.99 9.68
C THR A 115 -9.84 -20.75 8.51
N GLY A 116 -9.00 -21.62 7.91
CA GLY A 116 -9.23 -22.39 6.70
C GLY A 116 -10.62 -23.04 6.59
N GLU A 117 -11.58 -22.28 6.16
CA GLU A 117 -12.84 -22.75 5.63
C GLU A 117 -12.81 -22.56 4.10
N ALA A 118 -12.38 -23.60 3.40
CA ALA A 118 -12.52 -23.69 1.95
C ALA A 118 -14.00 -23.43 1.59
N GLY A 119 -14.29 -22.27 0.99
CA GLY A 119 -15.58 -22.00 0.36
C GLY A 119 -16.52 -21.04 1.09
N GLY A 120 -16.08 -20.26 2.05
CA GLY A 120 -16.84 -19.12 2.58
C GLY A 120 -16.66 -17.89 1.67
N TRP A 121 -17.77 -17.20 1.34
CA TRP A 121 -17.69 -15.82 0.90
C TRP A 121 -16.80 -15.06 1.89
N ARG A 122 -15.63 -14.61 1.45
CA ARG A 122 -14.91 -13.59 2.18
C ARG A 122 -15.84 -12.38 2.22
N GLY A 123 -16.35 -12.06 3.40
CA GLY A 123 -17.05 -10.80 3.61
C GLY A 123 -16.01 -9.69 3.44
N PRO A 124 -16.44 -8.44 3.12
CA PRO A 124 -15.54 -7.31 3.24
C PRO A 124 -14.87 -7.40 4.62
N ASP A 125 -13.56 -7.17 4.65
CA ASP A 125 -12.73 -7.24 5.85
C ASP A 125 -13.52 -6.84 7.07
N SER A 126 -13.56 -7.73 8.05
CA SER A 126 -14.26 -7.39 9.28
C SER A 126 -13.46 -6.26 9.91
N PHE A 127 -13.96 -5.03 9.75
CA PHE A 127 -13.40 -3.83 10.38
C PHE A 127 -13.19 -4.08 11.88
N GLN A 128 -12.12 -4.75 12.23
CA GLN A 128 -11.59 -4.71 13.58
C GLN A 128 -10.79 -3.41 13.72
N SER A 129 -11.52 -2.28 13.63
CA SER A 129 -10.96 -1.00 14.02
C SER A 129 -10.42 -1.11 15.44
N GLY A 130 -9.10 -0.94 15.61
CA GLY A 130 -8.47 -0.88 16.91
C GLY A 130 -7.34 -1.87 17.17
N GLY A 131 -6.74 -2.46 16.15
CA GLY A 131 -5.44 -3.14 16.26
C GLY A 131 -4.29 -2.13 16.38
N ASN A 132 -3.19 -2.51 17.05
CA ASN A 132 -1.92 -1.77 16.96
C ASN A 132 -1.03 -2.39 15.87
N HIS A 133 -1.64 -2.75 14.74
CA HIS A 133 -0.92 -3.38 13.64
C HIS A 133 -0.06 -2.34 12.91
N THR A 134 1.11 -2.73 12.44
CA THR A 134 2.06 -1.77 11.89
C THR A 134 2.64 -2.23 10.56
N VAL A 135 2.71 -1.29 9.60
CA VAL A 135 3.58 -1.41 8.44
C VAL A 135 4.81 -0.54 8.67
N SER A 136 5.99 -1.13 8.64
CA SER A 136 7.27 -0.45 8.84
C SER A 136 8.22 -0.71 7.68
N ILE A 137 8.62 0.35 6.96
CA ILE A 137 9.57 0.27 5.85
C ILE A 137 10.78 1.14 6.20
N SER A 138 11.97 0.52 6.32
CA SER A 138 13.20 1.21 6.72
C SER A 138 14.29 1.19 5.65
N ASP A 139 14.20 0.28 4.67
CA ASP A 139 15.12 0.20 3.52
C ASP A 139 14.50 -0.70 2.43
N GLY A 140 15.19 -0.85 1.29
CA GLY A 140 14.78 -1.67 0.15
C GLY A 140 14.04 -0.87 -0.93
N THR A 141 13.62 -1.58 -1.96
CA THR A 141 12.76 -1.07 -3.04
C THR A 141 11.42 -1.79 -2.97
N VAL A 142 10.34 -1.04 -2.81
CA VAL A 142 8.97 -1.57 -2.71
C VAL A 142 8.12 -0.92 -3.79
N VAL A 143 7.66 -1.71 -4.74
CA VAL A 143 6.83 -1.26 -5.87
C VAL A 143 5.50 -1.98 -5.83
N ILE A 144 4.43 -1.23 -5.73
CA ILE A 144 3.08 -1.74 -5.54
C ILE A 144 2.17 -1.30 -6.69
N ASP A 145 1.42 -2.26 -7.22
CA ASP A 145 0.32 -2.10 -8.18
C ASP A 145 -0.91 -2.80 -7.58
N ALA A 146 -1.75 -2.06 -6.83
CA ALA A 146 -2.90 -2.59 -6.09
C ALA A 146 -4.24 -2.05 -6.61
N ASP A 147 -5.30 -2.88 -6.57
CA ASP A 147 -6.66 -2.45 -6.89
C ASP A 147 -7.45 -2.05 -5.62
N GLY A 148 -7.07 -2.60 -4.44
CA GLY A 148 -7.41 -2.15 -3.09
C GLY A 148 -6.46 -1.07 -2.59
N ASP A 149 -6.22 -1.04 -1.28
CA ASP A 149 -5.29 -0.08 -0.68
C ASP A 149 -3.84 -0.39 -1.06
N GLY A 150 -3.03 0.65 -1.28
CA GLY A 150 -1.62 0.44 -1.62
C GLY A 150 -0.83 -0.10 -0.43
N LEU A 151 -0.84 0.65 0.65
CA LEU A 151 -0.34 0.26 1.97
C LEU A 151 -1.48 0.42 2.96
N ASP A 152 -1.95 -0.68 3.53
CA ASP A 152 -2.97 -0.70 4.58
C ASP A 152 -2.39 -1.09 5.94
N SER A 153 -2.87 -0.41 6.98
CA SER A 153 -2.52 -0.73 8.36
C SER A 153 -3.67 -0.40 9.30
N ASN A 154 -4.23 -1.42 9.95
CA ASN A 154 -5.19 -1.22 11.05
C ASN A 154 -4.52 -0.62 12.30
N GLY A 155 -3.50 0.20 12.11
CA GLY A 155 -2.74 0.91 13.14
C GLY A 155 -1.83 1.97 12.54
N SER A 156 -0.52 1.75 12.50
CA SER A 156 0.43 2.79 12.10
C SER A 156 1.30 2.38 10.91
N LEU A 157 1.52 3.32 10.01
CA LEU A 157 2.43 3.22 8.88
C LEU A 157 3.67 4.07 9.14
N THR A 158 4.86 3.47 9.09
CA THR A 158 6.13 4.18 9.28
C THR A 158 7.08 3.92 8.11
N ILE A 159 7.56 4.99 7.46
CA ILE A 159 8.58 4.91 6.44
C ILE A 159 9.79 5.73 6.90
N SER A 160 10.92 5.06 7.12
CA SER A 160 12.16 5.67 7.60
C SER A 160 13.32 5.57 6.60
N GLY A 161 13.14 4.84 5.50
CA GLY A 161 14.14 4.66 4.45
C GLY A 161 13.57 3.95 3.23
N GLY A 162 14.44 3.58 2.29
CA GLY A 162 14.06 2.86 1.08
C GLY A 162 13.39 3.71 0.00
N LEU A 163 12.93 3.02 -1.03
CA LEU A 163 12.13 3.56 -2.14
C LEU A 163 10.77 2.87 -2.17
N VAL A 164 9.71 3.61 -1.94
CA VAL A 164 8.33 3.10 -1.93
C VAL A 164 7.54 3.78 -3.04
N LEU A 165 7.08 3.00 -4.00
CA LEU A 165 6.29 3.45 -5.15
C LEU A 165 4.95 2.73 -5.17
N VAL A 166 3.86 3.48 -5.15
CA VAL A 166 2.50 2.91 -5.17
C VAL A 166 1.74 3.43 -6.40
N SER A 167 1.14 2.50 -7.12
CA SER A 167 0.20 2.74 -8.22
C SER A 167 -1.14 2.07 -7.88
N GLY A 168 -2.14 2.86 -7.59
CA GLY A 168 -3.49 2.42 -7.22
C GLY A 168 -3.90 2.92 -5.84
N PRO A 169 -5.17 2.73 -5.47
CA PRO A 169 -6.28 2.20 -6.27
C PRO A 169 -6.82 3.19 -7.32
N THR A 170 -7.72 2.70 -8.18
CA THR A 170 -8.46 3.55 -9.13
C THR A 170 -9.90 3.82 -8.68
N ASN A 171 -10.43 3.01 -7.77
CA ASN A 171 -11.76 3.18 -7.18
C ASN A 171 -11.70 4.20 -6.02
N SER A 172 -12.83 4.79 -5.65
CA SER A 172 -12.90 5.83 -4.62
C SER A 172 -13.17 5.29 -3.20
N GLY A 173 -13.25 3.98 -3.04
CA GLY A 173 -13.46 3.32 -1.75
C GLY A 173 -12.17 2.99 -1.01
N ASN A 174 -11.03 3.12 -1.69
CA ASN A 174 -9.70 2.77 -1.20
C ASN A 174 -8.71 3.91 -1.45
N GLY A 175 -7.54 3.89 -0.81
CA GLY A 175 -6.48 4.89 -0.88
C GLY A 175 -5.11 4.29 -1.26
N ALA A 176 -4.20 5.10 -1.80
CA ALA A 176 -2.82 4.65 -2.00
C ALA A 176 -2.09 4.40 -0.66
N LEU A 177 -2.55 5.06 0.40
CA LEU A 177 -2.25 4.79 1.80
C LEU A 177 -3.58 4.71 2.53
N ASP A 178 -3.77 3.71 3.38
CA ASP A 178 -4.80 3.68 4.42
C ASP A 178 -4.18 3.30 5.77
N TYR A 179 -4.63 3.96 6.85
CA TYR A 179 -4.14 3.70 8.20
C TYR A 179 -5.12 4.23 9.24
N ASP A 180 -5.39 3.45 10.26
CA ASP A 180 -6.30 3.80 11.34
C ASP A 180 -5.66 4.75 12.37
N GLY A 181 -4.36 4.65 12.58
CA GLY A 181 -3.63 5.37 13.62
C GLY A 181 -2.84 6.56 13.09
N SER A 182 -1.58 6.33 12.71
CA SER A 182 -0.70 7.39 12.22
C SER A 182 0.17 6.94 11.06
N CYS A 183 0.41 7.83 10.11
CA CYS A 183 1.43 7.63 9.08
C CYS A 183 2.58 8.63 9.31
N THR A 184 3.82 8.13 9.38
CA THR A 184 5.00 8.94 9.64
C THR A 184 6.09 8.63 8.62
N VAL A 185 6.62 9.66 7.94
CA VAL A 185 7.76 9.55 7.04
C VAL A 185 8.93 10.33 7.61
N THR A 186 10.04 9.63 7.90
CA THR A 186 11.25 10.22 8.49
C THR A 186 12.48 10.12 7.58
N GLY A 187 12.38 9.36 6.49
CA GLY A 187 13.45 9.17 5.51
C GLY A 187 12.96 8.41 4.28
N GLY A 188 13.85 8.17 3.33
CA GLY A 188 13.54 7.46 2.08
C GLY A 188 12.75 8.28 1.08
N VAL A 189 12.20 7.58 0.09
CA VAL A 189 11.33 8.13 -0.94
C VAL A 189 9.99 7.41 -0.87
N LEU A 190 8.91 8.17 -0.73
CA LEU A 190 7.54 7.69 -0.90
C LEU A 190 6.90 8.47 -2.04
N ILE A 191 6.44 7.76 -3.08
CA ILE A 191 5.55 8.33 -4.09
C ILE A 191 4.35 7.39 -4.22
N ALA A 192 3.18 7.88 -3.86
CA ALA A 192 1.96 7.10 -3.86
C ALA A 192 0.89 7.81 -4.68
N ALA A 193 0.46 7.17 -5.78
CA ALA A 193 -0.54 7.69 -6.70
C ALA A 193 -1.77 6.79 -6.68
N GLY A 194 -2.95 7.37 -6.51
CA GLY A 194 -4.19 6.61 -6.45
C GLY A 194 -5.44 7.45 -6.61
N SER A 195 -6.57 6.94 -6.13
CA SER A 195 -7.85 7.65 -6.13
C SER A 195 -7.79 8.91 -5.23
N ALA A 196 -8.72 9.83 -5.42
CA ALA A 196 -8.88 10.97 -4.50
C ALA A 196 -9.98 10.73 -3.44
N GLY A 197 -10.69 9.59 -3.51
CA GLY A 197 -11.84 9.34 -2.65
C GLY A 197 -11.47 9.16 -1.19
N MET A 198 -10.51 8.27 -0.92
CA MET A 198 -9.98 8.00 0.43
C MET A 198 -8.49 8.37 0.56
N ALA A 199 -8.03 9.34 -0.23
CA ALA A 199 -6.63 9.74 -0.20
C ALA A 199 -6.22 10.31 1.16
N GLN A 200 -5.31 9.65 1.85
CA GLN A 200 -4.70 10.06 3.09
C GLN A 200 -3.24 10.47 2.85
N ALA A 201 -2.75 11.49 3.55
CA ALA A 201 -1.35 11.91 3.51
C ALA A 201 -0.65 11.58 4.82
N PRO A 202 0.67 11.32 4.83
CA PRO A 202 1.43 11.21 6.06
C PRO A 202 1.18 12.38 7.02
N GLY A 203 1.20 12.10 8.31
CA GLY A 203 0.86 13.06 9.35
C GLY A 203 1.96 14.09 9.63
N SER A 204 1.62 15.13 10.41
CA SER A 204 2.55 16.20 10.80
C SER A 204 3.66 15.75 11.76
N SER A 205 3.61 14.53 12.28
CA SER A 205 4.69 13.88 13.02
C SER A 205 5.87 13.46 12.11
N SER A 206 5.70 13.49 10.79
CA SER A 206 6.77 13.28 9.84
C SER A 206 7.88 14.33 10.01
N THR A 207 9.13 13.94 9.80
CA THR A 207 10.27 14.87 9.81
C THR A 207 10.71 15.25 8.39
N GLN A 208 10.25 14.51 7.38
CA GLN A 208 10.46 14.79 5.96
C GLN A 208 9.24 15.51 5.40
N ALA A 209 9.45 16.49 4.51
CA ALA A 209 8.37 17.24 3.91
C ALA A 209 7.53 16.37 2.97
N VAL A 210 6.23 16.54 3.02
CA VAL A 210 5.23 15.80 2.24
C VAL A 210 4.43 16.79 1.38
N LEU A 211 4.36 16.51 0.09
CA LEU A 211 3.49 17.21 -0.85
C LEU A 211 2.38 16.26 -1.30
N MET A 212 1.14 16.60 -0.99
CA MET A 212 -0.05 15.92 -1.50
C MET A 212 -0.70 16.77 -2.59
N ILE A 213 -0.94 16.18 -3.75
CA ILE A 213 -1.53 16.83 -4.91
C ILE A 213 -2.83 16.12 -5.25
N THR A 214 -3.93 16.88 -5.38
CA THR A 214 -5.22 16.35 -5.86
C THR A 214 -5.53 16.95 -7.22
N TYR A 215 -5.81 16.12 -8.20
CA TYR A 215 -6.22 16.54 -9.54
C TYR A 215 -7.74 16.72 -9.60
N THR A 216 -8.20 17.69 -10.41
CA THR A 216 -9.62 17.93 -10.62
C THR A 216 -10.29 16.84 -11.46
N SER A 217 -9.50 16.07 -12.21
CA SER A 217 -9.95 14.93 -13.01
C SER A 217 -8.92 13.81 -12.93
N THR A 218 -9.37 12.58 -13.11
CA THR A 218 -8.51 11.41 -13.19
C THR A 218 -7.50 11.55 -14.32
N GLN A 219 -6.24 11.29 -14.03
CA GLN A 219 -5.14 11.25 -14.98
C GLN A 219 -5.01 9.81 -15.51
N PRO A 220 -4.80 9.62 -16.82
CA PRO A 220 -4.56 8.29 -17.39
C PRO A 220 -3.32 7.61 -16.80
N ALA A 221 -3.34 6.29 -16.79
CA ALA A 221 -2.15 5.48 -16.47
C ALA A 221 -0.95 5.93 -17.32
N GLY A 222 0.24 5.94 -16.75
CA GLY A 222 1.48 6.35 -17.39
C GLY A 222 1.63 7.86 -17.60
N THR A 223 0.62 8.68 -17.21
CA THR A 223 0.79 10.14 -17.26
C THR A 223 1.85 10.55 -16.23
N LEU A 224 2.97 11.09 -16.72
CA LEU A 224 4.08 11.50 -15.87
C LEU A 224 3.69 12.66 -14.96
N ILE A 225 4.06 12.54 -13.69
CA ILE A 225 4.10 13.61 -12.69
C ILE A 225 5.54 14.03 -12.56
N GLY A 226 5.86 15.30 -12.77
CA GLY A 226 7.19 15.86 -12.60
C GLY A 226 7.19 16.97 -11.57
N LEU A 227 8.20 17.00 -10.71
CA LEU A 227 8.43 18.06 -9.73
C LEU A 227 9.86 18.57 -9.86
N THR A 228 10.02 19.87 -10.04
CA THR A 228 11.33 20.53 -10.09
C THR A 228 11.47 21.55 -8.96
N ASP A 229 12.70 21.78 -8.52
CA ASP A 229 13.03 22.85 -7.58
C ASP A 229 12.97 24.24 -8.25
N ALA A 230 13.18 25.29 -7.47
CA ALA A 230 13.18 26.68 -7.95
C ALA A 230 14.30 27.00 -8.97
N LYS A 231 15.29 26.12 -9.13
CA LYS A 231 16.39 26.26 -10.09
C LYS A 231 16.14 25.42 -11.36
N GLY A 232 15.03 24.70 -11.42
CA GLY A 232 14.66 23.80 -12.51
C GLY A 232 15.30 22.41 -12.40
N GLY A 233 15.96 22.10 -11.28
CA GLY A 233 16.49 20.75 -11.00
C GLY A 233 15.35 19.77 -10.72
N LEU A 234 15.41 18.57 -11.31
CA LEU A 234 14.41 17.54 -11.03
C LEU A 234 14.49 17.10 -9.57
N THR A 235 13.35 17.12 -8.89
CA THR A 235 13.18 16.63 -7.52
C THR A 235 12.61 15.21 -7.53
N ALA A 236 11.63 14.97 -8.39
CA ALA A 236 11.04 13.67 -8.63
C ALA A 236 10.29 13.66 -9.95
N ALA A 237 10.29 12.53 -10.62
CA ALA A 237 9.33 12.22 -11.69
C ALA A 237 8.80 10.80 -11.48
N PHE A 238 7.51 10.60 -11.72
CA PHE A 238 6.86 9.30 -11.60
C PHE A 238 5.75 9.14 -12.64
N SER A 239 5.72 7.98 -13.26
CA SER A 239 4.67 7.56 -14.21
C SER A 239 3.92 6.37 -13.62
N PRO A 240 2.81 6.60 -12.88
CA PRO A 240 2.07 5.53 -12.24
C PRO A 240 1.55 4.50 -13.25
N ALA A 241 1.60 3.21 -12.90
CA ALA A 241 1.10 2.13 -13.76
C ALA A 241 -0.43 2.17 -13.92
N LYS A 242 -1.14 2.80 -12.99
CA LYS A 242 -2.60 2.96 -13.00
C LYS A 242 -3.03 4.41 -13.18
N ALA A 243 -4.30 4.60 -13.55
CA ALA A 243 -4.93 5.92 -13.53
C ALA A 243 -5.00 6.45 -12.08
N TYR A 244 -4.86 7.76 -11.90
CA TYR A 244 -4.78 8.36 -10.58
C TYR A 244 -5.49 9.72 -10.54
N GLN A 245 -5.87 10.18 -9.35
CA GLN A 245 -6.43 11.50 -9.11
C GLN A 245 -5.79 12.17 -7.88
N SER A 246 -5.01 11.46 -7.09
CA SER A 246 -4.18 11.98 -6.00
C SER A 246 -2.75 11.47 -6.11
N VAL A 247 -1.80 12.25 -5.64
CA VAL A 247 -0.40 11.86 -5.56
C VAL A 247 0.22 12.41 -4.30
N ILE A 248 0.92 11.56 -3.57
CA ILE A 248 1.79 11.91 -2.45
C ILE A 248 3.23 11.84 -2.94
N ILE A 249 3.99 12.90 -2.71
CA ILE A 249 5.43 12.96 -2.98
C ILE A 249 6.15 13.30 -1.70
N CYS A 250 7.03 12.42 -1.26
CA CYS A 250 7.90 12.62 -0.13
C CYS A 250 9.30 12.14 -0.50
N THR A 251 10.26 13.05 -0.57
CA THR A 251 11.66 12.75 -0.93
C THR A 251 12.60 13.52 -0.02
N PRO A 252 13.86 13.07 0.19
CA PRO A 252 14.84 13.79 1.00
C PRO A 252 15.20 15.18 0.46
N THR A 253 14.86 15.47 -0.79
CA THR A 253 15.13 16.76 -1.45
C THR A 253 14.02 17.79 -1.25
N LEU A 254 12.84 17.35 -0.74
CA LEU A 254 11.78 18.28 -0.40
C LEU A 254 12.09 19.00 0.91
N SER A 255 11.90 20.32 0.93
CA SER A 255 12.15 21.16 2.09
C SER A 255 11.01 22.14 2.34
N GLN A 256 10.61 22.26 3.61
CA GLN A 256 9.62 23.25 4.01
C GLN A 256 10.10 24.68 3.73
N GLY A 257 9.22 25.51 3.24
CA GLY A 257 9.50 26.89 2.84
C GLY A 257 9.98 27.05 1.39
N GLU A 258 10.44 25.98 0.76
CA GLU A 258 10.94 26.01 -0.60
C GLU A 258 9.81 25.94 -1.64
N ARG A 259 10.12 26.40 -2.85
CA ARG A 259 9.21 26.46 -3.99
C ARG A 259 9.52 25.36 -5.00
N TYR A 260 8.48 24.71 -5.49
CA TYR A 260 8.56 23.65 -6.50
C TYR A 260 7.58 23.93 -7.63
N THR A 261 7.94 23.49 -8.84
CA THR A 261 7.05 23.55 -10.00
C THR A 261 6.57 22.17 -10.36
N LEU A 262 5.24 22.01 -10.47
CA LEU A 262 4.57 20.78 -10.83
C LEU A 262 4.36 20.71 -12.34
N TYR A 263 4.68 19.56 -12.92
CA TYR A 263 4.50 19.25 -14.34
C TYR A 263 3.65 17.99 -14.51
N SER A 264 2.98 17.87 -15.67
CA SER A 264 2.24 16.68 -16.07
C SER A 264 2.51 16.30 -17.51
N GLY A 265 2.49 14.99 -17.78
CA GLY A 265 2.71 14.40 -19.10
C GLY A 265 4.15 14.51 -19.58
N GLY A 266 4.37 14.21 -20.85
CA GLY A 266 5.71 14.14 -21.42
C GLY A 266 6.51 12.95 -20.95
N THR A 267 7.84 13.12 -20.91
CA THR A 267 8.78 12.06 -20.50
C THR A 267 9.87 12.64 -19.62
N CYS A 268 10.55 11.81 -18.85
CA CYS A 268 11.77 12.13 -18.10
C CYS A 268 12.94 11.31 -18.64
N SER A 269 14.08 11.97 -18.93
CA SER A 269 15.34 11.26 -19.15
C SER A 269 15.99 11.03 -17.79
N GLY A 270 16.47 9.85 -17.51
CA GLY A 270 17.12 9.53 -16.22
C GLY A 270 16.91 8.08 -15.84
N GLY A 271 17.39 7.69 -14.68
CA GLY A 271 17.17 6.33 -14.17
C GLY A 271 15.67 6.09 -13.99
N ASP A 272 15.23 4.92 -14.40
CA ASP A 272 13.84 4.50 -14.29
C ASP A 272 13.77 3.22 -13.44
N ILE A 273 13.19 3.36 -12.26
CA ILE A 273 12.78 2.23 -11.43
C ILE A 273 11.26 2.24 -11.41
N SER A 274 10.62 1.37 -12.17
CA SER A 274 9.15 1.24 -12.23
C SER A 274 8.43 2.57 -12.46
N GLY A 275 8.93 3.39 -13.40
CA GLY A 275 8.37 4.71 -13.73
C GLY A 275 8.86 5.86 -12.87
N TYR A 276 9.77 5.63 -11.92
CA TYR A 276 10.34 6.68 -11.06
C TYR A 276 11.74 7.11 -11.52
N ALA A 277 11.98 8.43 -11.49
CA ALA A 277 13.30 9.03 -11.69
C ALA A 277 13.57 10.09 -10.60
N ALA A 278 14.72 9.92 -9.90
CA ALA A 278 15.23 10.89 -8.93
C ALA A 278 16.02 12.03 -9.56
N SER A 279 16.44 11.87 -10.81
CA SER A 279 17.22 12.85 -11.58
C SER A 279 16.93 12.70 -13.06
N GLY A 280 17.15 13.75 -13.84
CA GLY A 280 16.94 13.75 -15.29
C GLY A 280 16.39 15.07 -15.79
N THR A 281 15.89 15.05 -17.01
CA THR A 281 15.29 16.22 -17.67
C THR A 281 13.88 15.89 -18.14
N LEU A 282 12.92 16.74 -17.82
CA LEU A 282 11.56 16.67 -18.33
C LEU A 282 11.51 17.15 -19.78
N SER A 283 10.79 16.45 -20.63
CA SER A 283 10.61 16.81 -22.05
C SER A 283 9.16 16.61 -22.47
N GLY A 284 8.57 17.63 -23.08
CA GLY A 284 7.17 17.60 -23.54
C GLY A 284 6.14 17.65 -22.40
N SER A 285 6.57 17.87 -21.15
CA SER A 285 5.70 18.02 -19.99
C SER A 285 5.08 19.43 -19.96
N ALA A 286 3.81 19.51 -19.56
CA ALA A 286 3.13 20.77 -19.32
C ALA A 286 3.33 21.23 -17.88
N GLU A 287 3.73 22.47 -17.68
CA GLU A 287 3.72 23.10 -16.36
C GLU A 287 2.26 23.29 -15.91
N LEU A 288 1.94 22.84 -14.71
CA LEU A 288 0.61 22.97 -14.10
C LEU A 288 0.56 24.14 -13.12
N SER A 289 1.47 24.19 -12.18
CA SER A 289 1.48 25.20 -11.12
C SER A 289 2.80 25.25 -10.38
N THR A 290 2.96 26.29 -9.58
CA THR A 290 4.06 26.43 -8.61
C THR A 290 3.52 26.36 -7.20
N VAL A 291 4.16 25.56 -6.36
CA VAL A 291 3.75 25.29 -4.98
C VAL A 291 4.87 25.67 -4.03
N THR A 292 4.56 26.35 -2.93
CA THR A 292 5.49 26.54 -1.81
C THR A 292 5.08 25.61 -0.67
N LEU A 293 6.00 24.80 -0.15
CA LEU A 293 5.72 23.90 0.96
C LEU A 293 5.54 24.69 2.25
N SER A 294 4.29 24.92 2.67
CA SER A 294 3.95 25.78 3.82
C SER A 294 4.15 25.11 5.18
N GLY A 295 4.28 23.79 5.22
CA GLY A 295 4.43 23.00 6.44
C GLY A 295 5.11 21.66 6.16
N VAL A 296 5.22 20.81 7.16
CA VAL A 296 5.68 19.42 6.98
C VAL A 296 4.78 18.71 5.97
N VAL A 297 3.48 18.89 6.06
CA VAL A 297 2.51 18.40 5.09
C VAL A 297 1.90 19.59 4.37
N THR A 298 1.98 19.61 3.06
CA THR A 298 1.35 20.60 2.18
C THR A 298 0.42 19.91 1.21
N SER A 299 -0.87 20.25 1.25
CA SER A 299 -1.89 19.70 0.36
C SER A 299 -2.41 20.76 -0.60
N VAL A 300 -2.31 20.50 -1.89
CA VAL A 300 -2.72 21.40 -2.96
C VAL A 300 -3.53 20.69 -4.05
N ARG A 301 -4.26 21.45 -4.83
CA ARG A 301 -4.74 20.99 -6.13
C ARG A 301 -3.66 21.13 -7.19
N SER A 302 -3.82 20.44 -8.29
CA SER A 302 -2.86 20.46 -9.39
C SER A 302 -2.69 21.87 -10.03
N ASP A 303 -3.66 22.79 -9.82
CA ASP A 303 -3.61 24.19 -10.24
C ASP A 303 -2.89 25.11 -9.24
N GLY A 304 -2.33 24.53 -8.13
CA GLY A 304 -1.65 25.27 -7.08
C GLY A 304 -2.57 25.87 -6.02
N SER A 305 -3.89 25.81 -6.17
CA SER A 305 -4.82 26.25 -5.12
C SER A 305 -4.77 25.31 -3.92
N ALA A 306 -5.03 25.83 -2.71
CA ALA A 306 -5.11 25.00 -1.51
C ALA A 306 -6.18 23.92 -1.69
N ALA A 307 -5.82 22.65 -1.47
CA ALA A 307 -6.82 21.63 -1.28
C ALA A 307 -7.55 21.97 0.03
N GLY A 308 -8.89 22.04 0.00
CA GLY A 308 -9.69 22.12 1.22
C GLY A 308 -9.26 20.92 2.07
N GLY A 309 -8.95 21.12 3.36
CA GLY A 309 -8.36 20.12 4.21
C GLY A 309 -9.11 18.79 4.07
N ALA A 310 -8.42 17.78 3.59
CA ALA A 310 -8.84 16.40 3.76
C ALA A 310 -8.85 16.17 5.28
N GLY A 311 -10.06 16.07 5.84
CA GLY A 311 -10.24 15.94 7.28
C GLY A 311 -9.50 14.68 7.74
N GLY A 312 -8.60 14.85 8.66
CA GLY A 312 -8.12 13.74 9.47
C GLY A 312 -9.33 12.98 10.04
N GLY A 313 -9.19 11.68 10.09
CA GLY A 313 -10.08 10.65 10.59
C GLY A 313 -11.51 11.03 10.95
N MET A 314 -12.49 10.36 10.40
CA MET A 314 -13.86 10.40 10.89
C MET A 314 -13.83 10.01 12.37
N ALA A 315 -14.16 10.99 13.24
CA ALA A 315 -14.48 10.69 14.63
C ALA A 315 -15.64 9.67 14.63
N PRO A 316 -15.59 8.64 15.49
CA PRO A 316 -16.66 7.65 15.58
C PRO A 316 -17.98 8.36 15.83
N GLY A 317 -18.93 8.16 14.89
CA GLY A 317 -20.24 8.80 14.87
C GLY A 317 -21.01 8.49 16.15
N GLY A 318 -21.32 9.53 16.91
CA GLY A 318 -22.17 9.46 18.09
C GLY A 318 -23.54 8.86 17.72
N GLY A 319 -23.90 7.76 18.37
CA GLY A 319 -25.17 7.07 18.18
C GLY A 319 -26.37 8.01 18.31
N GLY A 320 -27.07 8.24 17.20
CA GLY A 320 -28.37 8.90 17.17
C GLY A 320 -29.43 8.03 17.83
N GLY A 321 -29.87 8.42 19.04
CA GLY A 321 -30.93 7.77 19.75
C GLY A 321 -32.25 7.80 18.96
N PHE A 322 -32.79 6.64 18.66
CA PHE A 322 -34.14 6.49 18.16
C PHE A 322 -35.13 6.89 19.23
N GLY A 323 -35.74 8.09 19.08
CA GLY A 323 -36.87 8.56 19.87
C GLY A 323 -38.08 7.63 19.70
N GLY A 324 -38.56 7.10 20.82
CA GLY A 324 -39.75 6.28 20.88
C GLY A 324 -40.99 7.02 20.42
N ARG A 325 -41.82 6.36 19.61
CA ARG A 325 -43.16 6.82 19.23
C ARG A 325 -44.12 6.43 20.34
N PRO A 326 -45.01 7.32 20.81
CA PRO A 326 -46.06 6.95 21.75
C PRO A 326 -47.18 6.25 21.03
N GLY A 327 -47.72 5.20 21.67
CA GLY A 327 -48.81 4.40 21.15
C GLY A 327 -50.16 5.13 21.16
N ARG A 328 -50.98 4.70 20.24
CA ARG A 328 -52.44 4.59 20.32
C ARG A 328 -52.86 3.31 19.62
#